data_d1444b55c9972ddb29e0f88dc3af1b63
#
_entry.id   d1444b55c9972ddb29e0f88dc3af1b63
#
_cell.length_a   1.000
_cell.length_b   1.000
_cell.length_c   1.000
_cell.angle_alpha   90.00
_cell.angle_beta   90.00
_cell.angle_gamma   90.00
#
_symmetry.space_group_name_H-M   'P 1'
#
loop_
_entity.id
_entity.type
_entity.pdbx_description
1 polymer ?
#
loop_
_entity_poly.entity_id
_entity_poly.type
_entity_poly.pdbx_seq_one_letter_code
_entity_poly.pdbx_strand_id
1 'polypeptide(L)'
;MRTRCRTASLSCTRGPPGAALAMALAVRALPPDGRGHAGRGAAFVLLLTLVASVVQAEEAKDPGARSWRIDTEHLFGFVIGTDVGNVGDKEVEAEVTSGFGKHPGSYEALAPSLEYEFVPIDNLRLAPSVISAVHSISGVDGIDDRQQAAFDGLSFDVRYRILDRSRSGVGLTLNAEPHWGLVDETSGQWVDRYGADFAIAVDHELVPDRVIAAINLLYQPETSRLHTTGVWTRDATAGIAAGLMVQVFPGVLIGGEGRQLWKYEGIGLDRISGRAFFVGPTMYARLTARSWMIAAWGAQAAGRAVETPGALDVTNFTRYQAKIQFGLEF
;
A
#
# COMPACT_ATOMS: atom_id res chain seq x y z
N MET A 1 8.49 75.62 17.72
CA MET A 1 8.20 74.38 18.46
C MET A 1 8.16 73.21 17.46
N ARG A 2 9.17 72.38 17.44
CA ARG A 2 9.35 71.30 16.45
C ARG A 2 9.01 69.98 17.07
N THR A 3 8.01 69.27 16.55
CA THR A 3 7.65 67.91 16.96
C THR A 3 8.21 66.90 15.95
N ARG A 4 9.05 65.97 16.42
CA ARG A 4 9.67 64.91 15.61
C ARG A 4 8.73 63.70 15.57
N CYS A 5 8.40 63.20 14.39
CA CYS A 5 7.86 61.85 14.17
C CYS A 5 8.99 60.83 14.20
N ARG A 6 8.82 59.75 14.97
CA ARG A 6 9.66 58.55 14.93
C ARG A 6 8.98 57.53 14.01
N THR A 7 9.68 57.12 12.98
CA THR A 7 9.36 55.98 12.10
C THR A 7 9.72 54.67 12.79
N ALA A 8 8.75 53.76 12.93
CA ALA A 8 8.96 52.39 13.33
C ALA A 8 9.12 51.52 12.07
N SER A 9 10.26 50.82 11.96
CA SER A 9 10.56 49.88 10.89
C SER A 9 9.90 48.52 11.19
N LEU A 10 9.02 48.08 10.31
CA LEU A 10 8.53 46.70 10.27
C LEU A 10 9.50 45.85 9.44
N SER A 11 10.14 44.93 10.09
CA SER A 11 10.94 43.87 9.44
C SER A 11 10.03 42.77 8.95
N CYS A 12 9.93 42.65 7.62
CA CYS A 12 9.29 41.53 6.95
C CYS A 12 10.27 40.36 6.86
N THR A 13 10.07 39.31 7.65
CA THR A 13 10.79 38.03 7.50
C THR A 13 10.11 37.22 6.42
N ARG A 14 10.80 37.02 5.30
CA ARG A 14 10.40 36.12 4.22
C ARG A 14 10.64 34.67 4.69
N GLY A 15 9.60 33.84 4.73
CA GLY A 15 9.70 32.41 4.83
C GLY A 15 10.21 31.78 3.52
N PRO A 16 10.80 30.58 3.54
CA PRO A 16 11.42 29.97 2.37
C PRO A 16 10.39 29.50 1.33
N PRO A 17 10.63 29.71 0.03
CA PRO A 17 9.77 29.27 -1.05
C PRO A 17 10.16 27.84 -1.46
N GLY A 18 9.59 26.82 -0.86
CA GLY A 18 9.90 25.44 -1.22
C GLY A 18 8.69 24.51 -1.42
N ALA A 19 7.58 24.78 -0.74
CA ALA A 19 6.46 23.84 -0.72
C ALA A 19 5.45 24.00 -1.87
N ALA A 20 5.40 25.14 -2.54
CA ALA A 20 4.41 25.42 -3.59
C ALA A 20 4.77 24.84 -4.98
N LEU A 21 6.01 24.46 -5.21
CA LEU A 21 6.46 24.04 -6.54
C LEU A 21 6.30 22.52 -6.81
N ALA A 22 6.24 21.70 -5.78
CA ALA A 22 6.06 20.25 -5.93
C ALA A 22 4.63 19.86 -6.34
N MET A 23 3.63 20.67 -5.99
CA MET A 23 2.23 20.38 -6.27
C MET A 23 1.79 20.75 -7.71
N ALA A 24 2.54 21.57 -8.42
CA ALA A 24 2.21 22.02 -9.78
C ALA A 24 2.69 21.06 -10.89
N LEU A 25 3.60 20.14 -10.60
CA LEU A 25 4.15 19.20 -11.60
C LEU A 25 3.32 17.92 -11.79
N ALA A 26 2.52 17.52 -10.81
CA ALA A 26 1.71 16.30 -10.89
C ALA A 26 0.43 16.43 -11.77
N VAL A 27 -0.02 17.66 -12.04
CA VAL A 27 -1.29 17.91 -12.77
C VAL A 27 -1.11 18.01 -14.29
N ARG A 28 0.13 18.02 -14.81
CA ARG A 28 0.39 18.33 -16.23
C ARG A 28 0.67 17.12 -17.15
N ALA A 29 0.50 15.90 -16.67
CA ALA A 29 0.83 14.67 -17.40
C ALA A 29 -0.39 13.89 -17.91
N LEU A 30 -1.57 14.50 -18.04
CA LEU A 30 -2.73 13.85 -18.67
C LEU A 30 -3.01 14.50 -20.04
N PRO A 31 -3.07 13.71 -21.14
CA PRO A 31 -3.43 14.25 -22.46
C PRO A 31 -4.91 14.66 -22.50
N PRO A 32 -5.25 15.68 -23.30
CA PRO A 32 -6.62 16.18 -23.41
C PRO A 32 -7.39 15.41 -24.47
N ASP A 33 -7.97 14.27 -24.16
CA ASP A 33 -8.96 13.64 -25.04
C ASP A 33 -10.28 13.54 -24.28
N GLY A 34 -11.20 14.38 -24.75
CA GLY A 34 -12.50 14.55 -24.17
C GLY A 34 -13.44 13.38 -24.40
N ARG A 35 -13.97 12.88 -23.32
CA ARG A 35 -15.38 12.52 -23.08
C ARG A 35 -15.49 11.81 -21.71
N GLY A 36 -16.11 12.47 -20.75
CA GLY A 36 -16.80 11.75 -19.66
C GLY A 36 -16.00 11.40 -18.39
N HIS A 37 -14.95 12.15 -17.96
CA HIS A 37 -14.13 11.81 -16.79
C HIS A 37 -14.25 12.76 -15.57
N ALA A 38 -15.26 13.61 -15.51
CA ALA A 38 -15.39 14.63 -14.47
C ALA A 38 -15.68 14.06 -13.05
N GLY A 39 -16.15 12.81 -12.93
CA GLY A 39 -16.45 12.20 -11.61
C GLY A 39 -15.30 11.45 -10.92
N ARG A 40 -14.28 11.07 -11.68
CA ARG A 40 -13.21 10.17 -11.20
C ARG A 40 -12.08 10.89 -10.46
N GLY A 41 -11.74 12.09 -10.92
CA GLY A 41 -10.74 12.93 -10.25
C GLY A 41 -11.21 13.50 -8.92
N ALA A 42 -12.53 13.67 -8.75
CA ALA A 42 -13.09 14.32 -7.57
C ALA A 42 -12.96 13.49 -6.29
N ALA A 43 -13.13 12.16 -6.36
CA ALA A 43 -12.99 11.30 -5.19
C ALA A 43 -11.52 11.17 -4.73
N PHE A 44 -10.60 11.06 -5.68
CA PHE A 44 -9.16 10.98 -5.40
C PHE A 44 -8.61 12.31 -4.87
N VAL A 45 -9.05 13.43 -5.46
CA VAL A 45 -8.70 14.78 -5.00
C VAL A 45 -9.33 15.06 -3.63
N LEU A 46 -10.55 14.54 -3.34
CA LEU A 46 -11.21 14.74 -2.06
C LEU A 46 -10.49 13.95 -0.94
N LEU A 47 -10.02 12.74 -1.21
CA LEU A 47 -9.25 11.94 -0.25
C LEU A 47 -7.89 12.61 0.04
N LEU A 48 -7.17 13.05 -0.99
CA LEU A 48 -5.90 13.78 -0.84
C LEU A 48 -6.07 15.14 -0.15
N THR A 49 -7.17 15.86 -0.40
CA THR A 49 -7.42 17.15 0.26
C THR A 49 -7.88 17.01 1.70
N LEU A 50 -8.60 15.92 2.04
CA LEU A 50 -8.96 15.62 3.44
C LEU A 50 -7.71 15.27 4.26
N VAL A 51 -6.81 14.46 3.70
CA VAL A 51 -5.53 14.09 4.32
C VAL A 51 -4.63 15.33 4.47
N ALA A 52 -4.52 16.17 3.43
CA ALA A 52 -3.72 17.40 3.48
C ALA A 52 -4.24 18.44 4.50
N SER A 53 -5.55 18.52 4.74
CA SER A 53 -6.11 19.44 5.73
C SER A 53 -5.90 18.99 7.17
N VAL A 54 -5.80 17.69 7.42
CA VAL A 54 -5.46 17.15 8.74
C VAL A 54 -3.99 17.39 9.07
N VAL A 55 -3.09 17.26 8.08
CA VAL A 55 -1.64 17.49 8.24
C VAL A 55 -1.31 18.96 8.59
N GLN A 56 -2.03 19.93 8.05
CA GLN A 56 -1.76 21.36 8.34
C GLN A 56 -2.17 21.82 9.75
N ALA A 57 -2.99 21.05 10.45
CA ALA A 57 -3.48 21.45 11.77
C ALA A 57 -2.50 21.16 12.93
N GLU A 58 -1.44 20.36 12.72
CA GLU A 58 -0.61 19.81 13.80
C GLU A 58 0.88 20.18 13.75
N GLU A 59 1.34 20.93 12.75
CA GLU A 59 2.75 21.37 12.61
C GLU A 59 3.30 22.25 13.78
N ALA A 60 2.48 22.53 14.80
CA ALA A 60 2.80 23.55 15.81
C ALA A 60 3.36 23.01 17.15
N LYS A 61 3.49 21.71 17.36
CA LYS A 61 3.90 21.17 18.67
C LYS A 61 4.66 19.85 18.59
N ASP A 62 5.95 19.85 18.31
CA ASP A 62 6.84 18.90 19.00
C ASP A 62 8.33 19.28 18.92
N PRO A 63 9.03 19.57 20.04
CA PRO A 63 10.48 19.76 20.10
C PRO A 63 11.20 18.50 20.65
N GLY A 64 10.79 17.30 20.27
CA GLY A 64 11.43 16.06 20.69
C GLY A 64 12.03 15.30 19.54
N ALA A 65 13.32 15.54 19.21
CA ALA A 65 14.08 14.66 18.32
C ALA A 65 14.13 13.25 18.92
N ARG A 66 13.16 12.37 18.55
CA ARG A 66 13.33 10.92 18.72
C ARG A 66 14.52 10.50 17.87
N SER A 67 15.43 9.76 18.46
CA SER A 67 16.51 9.08 17.76
C SER A 67 15.93 8.36 16.53
N TRP A 68 16.48 8.61 15.34
CA TRP A 68 16.04 8.03 14.07
C TRP A 68 16.37 6.54 14.01
N ARG A 69 15.66 5.75 14.78
CA ARG A 69 15.73 4.30 14.67
C ARG A 69 14.84 3.87 13.52
N ILE A 70 15.32 2.97 12.68
CA ILE A 70 14.50 2.40 11.61
C ILE A 70 13.38 1.57 12.24
N ASP A 71 12.15 2.01 12.00
CA ASP A 71 10.95 1.26 12.28
C ASP A 71 10.53 0.55 11.00
N THR A 72 10.23 -0.75 11.08
CA THR A 72 9.85 -1.54 9.90
C THR A 72 8.36 -1.77 9.79
N GLU A 73 7.56 -1.27 10.72
CA GLU A 73 6.11 -1.43 10.71
C GLU A 73 5.51 -0.98 9.37
N HIS A 74 5.94 0.21 8.89
CA HIS A 74 5.49 0.82 7.66
C HIS A 74 6.68 1.20 6.76
N LEU A 75 7.57 0.26 6.44
CA LEU A 75 8.78 0.59 5.71
C LEU A 75 8.76 0.17 4.24
N PHE A 76 8.04 -0.91 3.94
CA PHE A 76 8.00 -1.55 2.63
C PHE A 76 6.62 -1.38 1.99
N GLY A 77 6.56 -1.48 0.66
CA GLY A 77 5.29 -1.40 -0.04
C GLY A 77 4.53 -2.72 -0.07
N PHE A 78 5.19 -3.78 -0.51
CA PHE A 78 4.60 -5.09 -0.67
C PHE A 78 5.19 -6.17 0.26
N VAL A 79 6.23 -5.84 0.97
CA VAL A 79 6.86 -6.67 2.01
C VAL A 79 6.39 -6.16 3.37
N ILE A 80 6.15 -7.04 4.30
CA ILE A 80 5.74 -6.72 5.67
C ILE A 80 6.99 -6.71 6.55
N GLY A 81 7.18 -5.65 7.34
CA GLY A 81 8.19 -5.59 8.40
C GLY A 81 7.73 -6.27 9.68
N THR A 82 8.61 -6.33 10.68
CA THR A 82 8.32 -7.07 11.92
C THR A 82 7.95 -6.20 13.12
N ASP A 83 8.10 -4.89 13.03
CA ASP A 83 7.67 -3.99 14.09
C ASP A 83 6.14 -3.87 14.13
N VAL A 84 5.59 -3.63 15.30
CA VAL A 84 4.13 -3.59 15.58
C VAL A 84 3.74 -2.41 16.48
N GLY A 85 4.59 -1.39 16.56
CA GLY A 85 4.37 -0.23 17.42
C GLY A 85 4.52 -0.53 18.92
N ASN A 86 4.13 0.43 19.76
CA ASN A 86 4.13 0.34 21.21
C ASN A 86 2.72 0.37 21.78
N VAL A 87 2.53 -0.16 22.98
CA VAL A 87 1.21 -0.16 23.62
C VAL A 87 0.65 1.26 23.73
N GLY A 88 -0.56 1.44 23.20
CA GLY A 88 -1.26 2.71 23.17
C GLY A 88 -1.08 3.52 21.88
N ASP A 89 -0.13 3.14 21.01
CA ASP A 89 0.00 3.76 19.69
C ASP A 89 -1.28 3.55 18.89
N LYS A 90 -1.65 4.56 18.12
CA LYS A 90 -2.82 4.59 17.25
C LYS A 90 -2.49 5.33 15.98
N GLU A 91 -3.01 4.82 14.87
CA GLU A 91 -2.76 5.36 13.55
C GLU A 91 -3.99 5.24 12.65
N VAL A 92 -4.11 6.14 11.70
CA VAL A 92 -5.02 6.01 10.55
C VAL A 92 -4.19 5.95 9.30
N GLU A 93 -4.44 4.92 8.50
CA GLU A 93 -3.77 4.72 7.22
C GLU A 93 -4.75 4.82 6.06
N ALA A 94 -4.32 5.46 4.99
CA ALA A 94 -4.98 5.46 3.70
C ALA A 94 -4.05 4.81 2.68
N GLU A 95 -4.51 3.75 2.04
CA GLU A 95 -3.75 3.00 1.06
C GLU A 95 -4.49 2.93 -0.29
N VAL A 96 -3.75 2.89 -1.37
CA VAL A 96 -4.25 2.47 -2.68
C VAL A 96 -3.28 1.45 -3.26
N THR A 97 -3.72 0.21 -3.35
CA THR A 97 -3.06 -0.82 -4.14
C THR A 97 -3.68 -0.88 -5.53
N SER A 98 -2.85 -1.03 -6.56
CA SER A 98 -3.26 -0.95 -7.95
C SER A 98 -2.64 -2.06 -8.79
N GLY A 99 -3.42 -2.58 -9.75
CA GLY A 99 -2.96 -3.53 -10.75
C GLY A 99 -3.23 -3.01 -12.18
N PHE A 100 -2.23 -3.10 -13.06
CA PHE A 100 -2.31 -2.58 -14.42
C PHE A 100 -1.86 -3.61 -15.44
N GLY A 101 -2.50 -3.58 -16.62
CA GLY A 101 -2.06 -4.32 -17.82
C GLY A 101 -2.38 -5.81 -17.76
N LYS A 102 -3.46 -6.15 -18.45
CA LYS A 102 -3.76 -7.49 -18.96
C LYS A 102 -3.88 -7.37 -20.49
N HIS A 103 -3.42 -8.36 -21.25
CA HIS A 103 -3.43 -8.34 -22.70
C HIS A 103 -4.40 -9.36 -23.29
N PRO A 104 -5.05 -9.00 -24.42
CA PRO A 104 -5.14 -7.67 -25.05
C PRO A 104 -6.00 -6.72 -24.23
N GLY A 105 -6.08 -5.45 -24.62
CA GLY A 105 -6.99 -4.47 -24.04
C GLY A 105 -6.36 -3.54 -23.01
N SER A 106 -7.21 -2.79 -22.32
CA SER A 106 -6.84 -1.88 -21.23
C SER A 106 -7.39 -2.41 -19.91
N TYR A 107 -6.53 -2.52 -18.91
CA TYR A 107 -6.89 -3.02 -17.60
C TYR A 107 -6.29 -2.16 -16.50
N GLU A 108 -7.14 -1.71 -15.61
CA GLU A 108 -6.79 -1.02 -14.37
C GLU A 108 -7.75 -1.46 -13.26
N ALA A 109 -7.22 -1.93 -12.16
CA ALA A 109 -7.93 -2.24 -10.92
C ALA A 109 -7.25 -1.55 -9.75
N LEU A 110 -8.02 -0.80 -8.95
CA LEU A 110 -7.55 -0.11 -7.76
C LEU A 110 -8.33 -0.63 -6.56
N ALA A 111 -7.64 -0.83 -5.46
CA ALA A 111 -8.21 -1.16 -4.15
C ALA A 111 -7.84 -0.06 -3.13
N PRO A 112 -8.58 1.05 -3.09
CA PRO A 112 -8.42 2.03 -2.01
C PRO A 112 -8.94 1.45 -0.69
N SER A 113 -8.15 1.62 0.40
CA SER A 113 -8.55 1.25 1.75
C SER A 113 -8.30 2.36 2.75
N LEU A 114 -9.03 2.32 3.85
CA LEU A 114 -8.82 3.12 5.04
C LEU A 114 -8.78 2.18 6.24
N GLU A 115 -7.69 2.23 6.98
CA GLU A 115 -7.41 1.38 8.12
C GLU A 115 -7.26 2.22 9.39
N TYR A 116 -7.72 1.68 10.51
CA TYR A 116 -7.48 2.21 11.85
C TYR A 116 -6.66 1.21 12.65
N GLU A 117 -5.44 1.56 12.94
CA GLU A 117 -4.50 0.73 13.65
C GLU A 117 -4.42 1.08 15.13
N PHE A 118 -4.25 0.07 16.00
CA PHE A 118 -3.98 0.27 17.41
C PHE A 118 -3.24 -0.91 18.04
N VAL A 119 -2.45 -0.62 19.07
CA VAL A 119 -1.65 -1.59 19.83
C VAL A 119 -2.22 -1.74 21.24
N PRO A 120 -3.09 -2.73 21.51
CA PRO A 120 -3.75 -2.88 22.82
C PRO A 120 -2.85 -3.44 23.91
N ILE A 121 -1.91 -4.31 23.55
CA ILE A 121 -0.96 -4.97 24.46
C ILE A 121 0.39 -5.14 23.75
N ASP A 122 1.44 -5.41 24.52
CA ASP A 122 2.78 -5.66 23.97
C ASP A 122 2.75 -6.72 22.85
N ASN A 123 3.44 -6.44 21.76
CA ASN A 123 3.62 -7.30 20.62
C ASN A 123 2.36 -7.63 19.79
N LEU A 124 1.20 -7.03 20.08
CA LEU A 124 -0.02 -7.25 19.32
C LEU A 124 -0.52 -5.94 18.72
N ARG A 125 -0.61 -5.90 17.39
CA ARG A 125 -1.25 -4.86 16.60
C ARG A 125 -2.55 -5.37 16.02
N LEU A 126 -3.58 -4.55 16.04
CA LEU A 126 -4.89 -4.81 15.47
C LEU A 126 -5.30 -3.66 14.57
N ALA A 127 -5.81 -3.97 13.38
CA ALA A 127 -6.21 -2.94 12.42
C ALA A 127 -7.45 -3.34 11.59
N PRO A 128 -8.66 -2.88 11.95
CA PRO A 128 -9.82 -2.95 11.08
C PRO A 128 -9.69 -2.01 9.89
N SER A 129 -10.11 -2.45 8.71
CA SER A 129 -10.10 -1.64 7.51
C SER A 129 -11.40 -1.73 6.69
N VAL A 130 -11.63 -0.68 5.90
CA VAL A 130 -12.71 -0.56 4.93
C VAL A 130 -12.09 -0.49 3.54
N ILE A 131 -12.55 -1.34 2.63
CA ILE A 131 -11.98 -1.50 1.30
C ILE A 131 -12.99 -1.08 0.24
N SER A 132 -12.51 -0.42 -0.80
CA SER A 132 -13.27 -0.06 -2.00
C SER A 132 -12.61 -0.66 -3.24
N ALA A 133 -13.38 -0.92 -4.28
CA ALA A 133 -12.88 -1.41 -5.56
C ALA A 133 -13.19 -0.42 -6.68
N VAL A 134 -12.21 -0.14 -7.53
CA VAL A 134 -12.37 0.68 -8.74
C VAL A 134 -11.81 -0.09 -9.93
N HIS A 135 -12.63 -0.35 -10.93
CA HIS A 135 -12.23 -1.07 -12.14
C HIS A 135 -12.45 -0.23 -13.39
N SER A 136 -11.45 -0.28 -14.30
CA SER A 136 -11.52 0.27 -15.64
C SER A 136 -10.97 -0.77 -16.62
N ILE A 137 -11.86 -1.55 -17.20
CA ILE A 137 -11.53 -2.71 -18.04
C ILE A 137 -12.18 -2.52 -19.41
N SER A 138 -11.41 -2.72 -20.48
CA SER A 138 -11.92 -2.67 -21.84
C SER A 138 -11.12 -3.56 -22.78
N GLY A 139 -11.80 -4.45 -23.52
CA GLY A 139 -11.23 -5.33 -24.52
C GLY A 139 -10.24 -6.34 -23.99
N VAL A 140 -10.37 -6.78 -22.74
CA VAL A 140 -9.53 -7.82 -22.12
C VAL A 140 -10.16 -9.18 -22.34
N ASP A 141 -9.41 -10.12 -22.95
CA ASP A 141 -9.92 -11.47 -23.22
C ASP A 141 -10.36 -12.17 -21.92
N GLY A 142 -11.59 -12.71 -21.96
CA GLY A 142 -12.17 -13.45 -20.83
C GLY A 142 -12.68 -12.60 -19.67
N ILE A 143 -12.64 -11.27 -19.80
CA ILE A 143 -13.18 -10.33 -18.79
C ILE A 143 -14.10 -9.34 -19.48
N ASP A 144 -15.32 -9.16 -18.96
CA ASP A 144 -16.27 -8.18 -19.48
C ASP A 144 -15.77 -6.75 -19.31
N ASP A 145 -16.05 -5.89 -20.31
CA ASP A 145 -15.79 -4.46 -20.20
C ASP A 145 -16.52 -3.86 -18.99
N ARG A 146 -15.79 -3.10 -18.18
CA ARG A 146 -16.32 -2.59 -16.91
C ARG A 146 -15.73 -1.24 -16.52
N GLN A 147 -16.61 -0.38 -16.04
CA GLN A 147 -16.26 0.85 -15.37
C GLN A 147 -17.06 0.95 -14.09
N GLN A 148 -16.39 0.75 -12.95
CA GLN A 148 -17.06 0.63 -11.66
C GLN A 148 -16.22 1.25 -10.56
N ALA A 149 -16.89 1.91 -9.60
CA ALA A 149 -16.37 2.24 -8.30
C ALA A 149 -17.40 1.81 -7.27
N ALA A 150 -17.02 0.99 -6.30
CA ALA A 150 -17.93 0.40 -5.34
C ALA A 150 -17.24 0.21 -3.98
N PHE A 151 -18.03 0.16 -2.91
CA PHE A 151 -17.61 -0.45 -1.67
C PHE A 151 -17.35 -1.94 -1.94
N ASP A 152 -16.17 -2.42 -1.56
CA ASP A 152 -15.82 -3.83 -1.70
C ASP A 152 -16.09 -4.60 -0.41
N GLY A 153 -15.51 -4.16 0.72
CA GLY A 153 -15.64 -4.97 1.91
C GLY A 153 -14.87 -4.45 3.12
N LEU A 154 -14.58 -5.39 4.00
CA LEU A 154 -13.89 -5.15 5.26
C LEU A 154 -12.75 -6.14 5.42
N SER A 155 -11.67 -5.73 6.10
CA SER A 155 -10.64 -6.63 6.61
C SER A 155 -10.28 -6.32 8.06
N PHE A 156 -9.53 -7.21 8.67
CA PHE A 156 -9.06 -7.07 10.04
C PHE A 156 -7.64 -7.64 10.16
N ASP A 157 -6.64 -6.76 10.09
CA ASP A 157 -5.24 -7.15 10.26
C ASP A 157 -4.93 -7.43 11.73
N VAL A 158 -4.26 -8.54 11.97
CA VAL A 158 -3.76 -8.99 13.27
C VAL A 158 -2.28 -9.32 13.11
N ARG A 159 -1.40 -8.55 13.73
CA ARG A 159 0.03 -8.81 13.77
C ARG A 159 0.49 -9.15 15.16
N TYR A 160 1.23 -10.25 15.29
CA TYR A 160 1.80 -10.67 16.55
C TYR A 160 3.32 -10.85 16.42
N ARG A 161 4.08 -9.98 17.07
CA ARG A 161 5.53 -10.02 17.09
C ARG A 161 6.04 -11.08 18.08
N ILE A 162 6.75 -12.07 17.56
CA ILE A 162 7.36 -13.17 18.34
C ILE A 162 8.75 -12.77 18.82
N LEU A 163 9.56 -12.16 17.93
CA LEU A 163 10.92 -11.70 18.23
C LEU A 163 11.03 -10.20 17.93
N ASP A 164 11.49 -9.46 18.91
CA ASP A 164 11.83 -8.05 18.77
C ASP A 164 13.26 -7.93 18.23
N ARG A 165 13.41 -7.36 17.01
CA ARG A 165 14.71 -7.13 16.36
C ARG A 165 15.69 -6.41 17.25
N SER A 166 15.24 -5.46 18.06
CA SER A 166 16.09 -4.68 18.94
C SER A 166 16.77 -5.49 20.03
N ARG A 167 16.19 -6.61 20.41
CA ARG A 167 16.69 -7.49 21.48
C ARG A 167 17.39 -8.72 20.95
N SER A 168 16.91 -9.29 19.86
CA SER A 168 17.39 -10.56 19.29
C SER A 168 18.27 -10.39 18.05
N GLY A 169 18.37 -9.17 17.50
CA GLY A 169 19.05 -8.88 16.24
C GLY A 169 18.22 -9.24 15.01
N VAL A 170 17.20 -10.09 15.15
CA VAL A 170 16.27 -10.50 14.09
C VAL A 170 14.85 -10.28 14.59
N GLY A 171 14.01 -9.66 13.76
CA GLY A 171 12.58 -9.57 13.98
C GLY A 171 11.86 -10.81 13.44
N LEU A 172 10.78 -11.23 14.12
CA LEU A 172 9.86 -12.26 13.64
C LEU A 172 8.44 -11.91 14.04
N THR A 173 7.55 -11.80 13.03
CA THR A 173 6.14 -11.45 13.23
C THR A 173 5.25 -12.38 12.42
N LEU A 174 4.12 -12.77 13.00
CA LEU A 174 3.04 -13.46 12.31
C LEU A 174 1.96 -12.44 11.99
N ASN A 175 1.44 -12.52 10.77
CA ASN A 175 0.31 -11.71 10.30
C ASN A 175 -0.84 -12.63 9.89
N ALA A 176 -2.06 -12.20 10.18
CA ALA A 176 -3.29 -12.79 9.69
C ALA A 176 -4.32 -11.67 9.45
N GLU A 177 -4.80 -11.56 8.22
CA GLU A 177 -5.79 -10.55 7.82
C GLU A 177 -7.00 -11.22 7.16
N PRO A 178 -7.97 -11.74 7.96
CA PRO A 178 -9.25 -12.17 7.42
C PRO A 178 -9.98 -11.01 6.76
N HIS A 179 -10.60 -11.29 5.62
CA HIS A 179 -11.36 -10.30 4.85
C HIS A 179 -12.65 -10.87 4.28
N TRP A 180 -13.60 -9.97 4.07
CA TRP A 180 -14.85 -10.19 3.36
C TRP A 180 -15.00 -9.14 2.26
N GLY A 181 -15.37 -9.56 1.05
CA GLY A 181 -15.52 -8.69 -0.11
C GLY A 181 -16.77 -8.97 -0.92
N LEU A 182 -17.23 -7.96 -1.65
CA LEU A 182 -18.41 -7.98 -2.52
C LEU A 182 -18.05 -7.85 -4.00
N VAL A 183 -16.80 -7.57 -4.31
CA VAL A 183 -16.31 -7.33 -5.68
C VAL A 183 -15.14 -8.24 -5.96
N ASP A 184 -15.17 -8.92 -7.10
CA ASP A 184 -14.03 -9.71 -7.58
C ASP A 184 -12.88 -8.77 -8.00
N GLU A 185 -11.71 -8.97 -7.44
CA GLU A 185 -10.55 -8.09 -7.62
C GLU A 185 -10.08 -7.99 -9.07
N THR A 186 -10.29 -9.06 -9.84
CA THR A 186 -9.82 -9.13 -11.23
C THR A 186 -10.87 -8.63 -12.21
N SER A 187 -12.11 -9.07 -12.09
CA SER A 187 -13.16 -8.78 -13.08
C SER A 187 -14.10 -7.64 -12.69
N GLY A 188 -14.08 -7.24 -11.40
CA GLY A 188 -15.04 -6.27 -10.86
C GLY A 188 -16.46 -6.81 -10.79
N GLN A 189 -16.69 -8.11 -10.95
CA GLN A 189 -18.02 -8.72 -10.84
C GLN A 189 -18.47 -8.77 -9.37
N TRP A 190 -19.80 -8.74 -9.16
CA TRP A 190 -20.35 -8.89 -7.82
C TRP A 190 -20.23 -10.33 -7.34
N VAL A 191 -19.65 -10.49 -6.16
CA VAL A 191 -19.39 -11.78 -5.50
C VAL A 191 -19.70 -11.71 -4.01
N ASP A 192 -19.82 -12.86 -3.36
CA ASP A 192 -19.59 -13.02 -1.93
C ASP A 192 -18.19 -13.64 -1.79
N ARG A 193 -17.23 -12.89 -1.29
CA ARG A 193 -15.83 -13.27 -1.18
C ARG A 193 -15.40 -13.34 0.29
N TYR A 194 -14.72 -14.42 0.65
CA TYR A 194 -14.17 -14.65 1.99
C TYR A 194 -12.77 -15.21 1.86
N GLY A 195 -11.83 -14.60 2.54
CA GLY A 195 -10.44 -15.03 2.50
C GLY A 195 -9.67 -14.59 3.75
N ALA A 196 -8.39 -14.87 3.73
CA ALA A 196 -7.46 -14.37 4.72
C ALA A 196 -6.05 -14.29 4.11
N ASP A 197 -5.31 -13.24 4.45
CA ASP A 197 -3.90 -13.11 4.11
C ASP A 197 -3.05 -13.49 5.31
N PHE A 198 -2.25 -14.55 5.17
CA PHE A 198 -1.31 -14.98 6.19
C PHE A 198 0.10 -14.65 5.75
N ALA A 199 0.90 -14.13 6.68
CA ALA A 199 2.32 -13.93 6.46
C ALA A 199 3.16 -14.31 7.69
N ILE A 200 4.36 -14.84 7.40
CA ILE A 200 5.46 -14.92 8.37
C ILE A 200 6.50 -13.92 7.89
N ALA A 201 6.73 -12.88 8.67
CA ALA A 201 7.68 -11.83 8.37
C ALA A 201 8.94 -11.99 9.23
N VAL A 202 10.10 -11.88 8.59
CA VAL A 202 11.42 -11.85 9.23
C VAL A 202 12.17 -10.65 8.71
N ASP A 203 12.76 -9.84 9.60
CA ASP A 203 13.66 -8.78 9.19
C ASP A 203 14.95 -8.74 10.01
N HIS A 204 15.96 -8.10 9.43
CA HIS A 204 17.25 -7.93 10.05
C HIS A 204 17.90 -6.64 9.55
N GLU A 205 18.49 -5.92 10.48
CA GLU A 205 19.24 -4.72 10.20
C GLU A 205 20.68 -5.09 9.82
N LEU A 206 20.98 -5.07 8.51
CA LEU A 206 22.28 -5.45 7.97
C LEU A 206 23.38 -4.44 8.32
N VAL A 207 23.01 -3.18 8.39
CA VAL A 207 23.85 -2.07 8.86
C VAL A 207 23.00 -1.24 9.82
N PRO A 208 23.39 -1.13 11.10
CA PRO A 208 22.63 -0.40 12.10
C PRO A 208 22.19 1.00 11.62
N ASP A 209 20.92 1.32 11.82
CA ASP A 209 20.26 2.58 11.45
C ASP A 209 20.44 2.97 9.96
N ARG A 210 20.79 2.02 9.08
CA ARG A 210 21.09 2.37 7.68
C ARG A 210 20.55 1.40 6.64
N VAL A 211 20.70 0.10 6.84
CA VAL A 211 20.31 -0.91 5.85
C VAL A 211 19.52 -2.00 6.52
N ILE A 212 18.30 -2.23 6.04
CA ILE A 212 17.42 -3.27 6.55
C ILE A 212 16.94 -4.16 5.42
N ALA A 213 16.86 -5.46 5.70
CA ALA A 213 16.30 -6.46 4.81
C ALA A 213 15.14 -7.16 5.49
N ALA A 214 14.11 -7.51 4.72
CA ALA A 214 12.98 -8.29 5.19
C ALA A 214 12.64 -9.40 4.19
N ILE A 215 12.10 -10.51 4.70
CA ILE A 215 11.61 -11.65 3.92
C ILE A 215 10.26 -12.07 4.52
N ASN A 216 9.30 -12.34 3.63
CA ASN A 216 8.00 -12.88 4.01
C ASN A 216 7.71 -14.20 3.31
N LEU A 217 7.05 -15.10 4.03
CA LEU A 217 6.32 -16.23 3.45
C LEU A 217 4.84 -15.89 3.47
N LEU A 218 4.17 -16.03 2.31
CA LEU A 218 2.81 -15.59 2.09
C LEU A 218 1.90 -16.79 1.77
N TYR A 219 0.68 -16.77 2.31
CA TYR A 219 -0.37 -17.71 1.96
C TYR A 219 -1.73 -17.01 2.05
N GLN A 220 -2.45 -16.95 0.94
CA GLN A 220 -3.66 -16.16 0.75
C GLN A 220 -4.77 -17.04 0.17
N PRO A 221 -5.47 -17.85 1.01
CA PRO A 221 -6.62 -18.65 0.58
C PRO A 221 -7.86 -17.77 0.44
N GLU A 222 -8.62 -18.02 -0.62
CA GLU A 222 -9.86 -17.33 -0.89
C GLU A 222 -10.96 -18.28 -1.38
N THR A 223 -12.20 -17.98 -1.02
CA THR A 223 -13.37 -18.59 -1.61
C THR A 223 -14.34 -17.50 -2.03
N SER A 224 -14.86 -17.57 -3.25
CA SER A 224 -15.77 -16.57 -3.78
C SER A 224 -16.99 -17.23 -4.45
N ARG A 225 -18.14 -16.56 -4.37
CA ARG A 225 -19.37 -16.97 -5.03
C ARG A 225 -19.83 -15.88 -5.98
N LEU A 226 -19.85 -16.19 -7.27
CA LEU A 226 -20.31 -15.26 -8.27
C LEU A 226 -21.82 -15.08 -8.21
N HIS A 227 -22.33 -13.84 -8.05
CA HIS A 227 -23.74 -13.56 -7.90
C HIS A 227 -24.56 -13.95 -9.16
N THR A 228 -23.99 -13.81 -10.36
CA THR A 228 -24.68 -14.09 -11.63
C THR A 228 -24.96 -15.57 -11.84
N THR A 229 -24.07 -16.46 -11.40
CA THR A 229 -24.18 -17.92 -11.62
C THR A 229 -24.43 -18.71 -10.34
N GLY A 230 -24.13 -18.13 -9.18
CA GLY A 230 -24.16 -18.81 -7.88
C GLY A 230 -23.05 -19.84 -7.69
N VAL A 231 -22.08 -19.93 -8.62
CA VAL A 231 -20.98 -20.89 -8.58
C VAL A 231 -19.94 -20.43 -7.55
N TRP A 232 -19.50 -21.36 -6.72
CA TRP A 232 -18.37 -21.15 -5.81
C TRP A 232 -17.07 -21.54 -6.46
N THR A 233 -16.08 -20.66 -6.34
CA THR A 233 -14.68 -20.91 -6.67
C THR A 233 -13.83 -20.90 -5.40
N ARG A 234 -12.72 -21.61 -5.43
CA ARG A 234 -11.73 -21.67 -4.36
C ARG A 234 -10.36 -21.61 -4.95
N ASP A 235 -9.57 -20.71 -4.47
CA ASP A 235 -8.19 -20.57 -4.92
C ASP A 235 -7.28 -20.11 -3.78
N ALA A 236 -5.98 -20.15 -4.02
CA ALA A 236 -5.01 -19.62 -3.10
C ALA A 236 -3.81 -19.05 -3.85
N THR A 237 -3.19 -18.02 -3.26
CA THR A 237 -1.88 -17.55 -3.68
C THR A 237 -0.88 -17.89 -2.57
N ALA A 238 0.21 -18.57 -2.92
CA ALA A 238 1.36 -18.73 -2.04
C ALA A 238 2.53 -17.92 -2.58
N GLY A 239 3.42 -17.45 -1.71
CA GLY A 239 4.51 -16.59 -2.17
C GLY A 239 5.67 -16.46 -1.23
N ILE A 240 6.76 -15.95 -1.78
CA ILE A 240 7.92 -15.45 -1.05
C ILE A 240 8.15 -14.01 -1.52
N ALA A 241 8.26 -13.08 -0.56
CA ALA A 241 8.61 -11.70 -0.82
C ALA A 241 9.89 -11.34 -0.08
N ALA A 242 10.71 -10.47 -0.66
CA ALA A 242 11.91 -9.96 -0.03
C ALA A 242 12.09 -8.49 -0.38
N GLY A 243 12.57 -7.70 0.57
CA GLY A 243 12.83 -6.27 0.41
C GLY A 243 14.15 -5.87 1.04
N LEU A 244 14.78 -4.85 0.47
CA LEU A 244 15.97 -4.20 1.00
C LEU A 244 15.74 -2.69 0.96
N MET A 245 15.93 -2.01 2.10
CA MET A 245 15.83 -0.56 2.21
C MET A 245 17.13 0.03 2.73
N VAL A 246 17.49 1.19 2.18
CA VAL A 246 18.69 1.95 2.58
C VAL A 246 18.25 3.36 2.97
N GLN A 247 18.59 3.78 4.17
CA GLN A 247 18.37 5.15 4.62
C GLN A 247 19.35 6.09 3.92
N VAL A 248 18.81 6.94 3.04
CA VAL A 248 19.60 7.92 2.25
C VAL A 248 19.66 9.28 2.94
N PHE A 249 18.61 9.64 3.68
CA PHE A 249 18.53 10.80 4.57
C PHE A 249 17.77 10.39 5.83
N PRO A 250 17.91 11.11 6.96
CA PRO A 250 17.06 10.89 8.13
C PRO A 250 15.58 10.90 7.76
N GLY A 251 14.88 9.77 8.01
CA GLY A 251 13.47 9.60 7.67
C GLY A 251 13.15 9.35 6.20
N VAL A 252 14.15 9.20 5.32
CA VAL A 252 13.92 8.82 3.91
C VAL A 252 14.72 7.57 3.59
N LEU A 253 14.00 6.51 3.22
CA LEU A 253 14.60 5.25 2.77
C LEU A 253 14.19 4.97 1.33
N ILE A 254 15.13 4.42 0.57
CA ILE A 254 14.91 3.97 -0.80
C ILE A 254 15.41 2.53 -0.91
N GLY A 255 14.68 1.72 -1.66
CA GLY A 255 15.06 0.34 -1.82
C GLY A 255 14.36 -0.34 -2.97
N GLY A 256 14.28 -1.65 -2.87
CA GLY A 256 13.61 -2.48 -3.84
C GLY A 256 13.02 -3.72 -3.21
N GLU A 257 11.99 -4.24 -3.86
CA GLU A 257 11.28 -5.44 -3.44
C GLU A 257 11.19 -6.43 -4.58
N GLY A 258 11.24 -7.72 -4.26
CA GLY A 258 11.01 -8.82 -5.18
C GLY A 258 10.01 -9.80 -4.59
N ARG A 259 9.07 -10.29 -5.42
CA ARG A 259 8.06 -11.25 -4.98
C ARG A 259 7.91 -12.36 -6.00
N GLN A 260 8.04 -13.60 -5.56
CA GLN A 260 7.67 -14.79 -6.31
C GLN A 260 6.33 -15.29 -5.80
N LEU A 261 5.32 -15.29 -6.66
CA LEU A 261 3.95 -15.70 -6.35
C LEU A 261 3.57 -16.91 -7.19
N TRP A 262 2.79 -17.81 -6.59
CA TRP A 262 2.19 -18.97 -7.23
C TRP A 262 0.69 -18.95 -6.97
N LYS A 263 -0.09 -18.97 -8.03
CA LYS A 263 -1.55 -19.09 -7.96
C LYS A 263 -1.95 -20.55 -8.07
N TYR A 264 -2.88 -20.96 -7.22
CA TYR A 264 -3.39 -22.33 -7.16
C TYR A 264 -4.90 -22.33 -7.26
N GLU A 265 -5.45 -23.37 -7.87
CA GLU A 265 -6.83 -23.76 -7.67
C GLU A 265 -6.93 -24.56 -6.38
N GLY A 266 -8.01 -24.32 -5.62
CA GLY A 266 -8.20 -24.91 -4.30
C GLY A 266 -7.38 -24.23 -3.19
N ILE A 267 -8.00 -24.05 -2.03
CA ILE A 267 -7.36 -23.45 -0.85
C ILE A 267 -6.25 -24.36 -0.27
N GLY A 268 -6.25 -25.65 -0.57
CA GLY A 268 -5.22 -26.62 -0.15
C GLY A 268 -3.97 -26.59 -1.04
N LEU A 269 -3.81 -25.61 -1.96
CA LEU A 269 -2.74 -25.58 -2.95
C LEU A 269 -2.80 -26.81 -3.90
N ASP A 270 -3.99 -27.18 -4.33
CA ASP A 270 -4.25 -28.46 -4.98
C ASP A 270 -3.63 -28.54 -6.38
N ARG A 271 -3.82 -27.51 -7.22
CA ARG A 271 -3.30 -27.45 -8.59
C ARG A 271 -2.78 -26.06 -8.91
N ILE A 272 -1.53 -25.97 -9.32
CA ILE A 272 -0.95 -24.68 -9.76
C ILE A 272 -1.64 -24.22 -11.05
N SER A 273 -2.09 -22.98 -11.09
CA SER A 273 -2.66 -22.31 -12.28
C SER A 273 -1.69 -21.33 -12.93
N GLY A 274 -0.74 -20.81 -12.16
CA GLY A 274 0.29 -19.93 -12.69
C GLY A 274 1.29 -19.44 -11.68
N ARG A 275 2.25 -18.68 -12.17
CA ARG A 275 3.28 -18.05 -11.33
C ARG A 275 3.74 -16.72 -11.91
N ALA A 276 4.15 -15.80 -11.05
CA ALA A 276 4.72 -14.51 -11.45
C ALA A 276 5.85 -14.11 -10.52
N PHE A 277 6.90 -13.51 -11.09
CA PHE A 277 7.97 -12.85 -10.35
C PHE A 277 7.87 -11.35 -10.61
N PHE A 278 7.62 -10.59 -9.54
CA PHE A 278 7.60 -9.13 -9.55
C PHE A 278 8.87 -8.59 -8.95
N VAL A 279 9.32 -7.45 -9.49
CA VAL A 279 10.45 -6.69 -8.95
C VAL A 279 10.21 -5.21 -9.18
N GLY A 280 10.62 -4.38 -8.24
CA GLY A 280 10.54 -2.93 -8.42
C GLY A 280 11.03 -2.12 -7.23
N PRO A 281 11.09 -0.80 -7.41
CA PRO A 281 11.51 0.12 -6.38
C PRO A 281 10.44 0.34 -5.32
N THR A 282 10.91 0.68 -4.12
CA THR A 282 10.09 1.18 -3.03
C THR A 282 10.78 2.35 -2.35
N MET A 283 9.99 3.28 -1.85
CA MET A 283 10.44 4.47 -1.13
C MET A 283 9.54 4.67 0.09
N TYR A 284 10.17 4.97 1.21
CA TYR A 284 9.54 5.45 2.42
C TYR A 284 10.01 6.88 2.69
N ALA A 285 9.10 7.75 3.12
CA ALA A 285 9.42 9.09 3.56
C ALA A 285 8.59 9.46 4.81
N ARG A 286 9.29 9.80 5.91
CA ARG A 286 8.65 10.44 7.06
C ARG A 286 8.43 11.92 6.72
N LEU A 287 7.18 12.34 6.70
CA LEU A 287 6.79 13.70 6.30
C LEU A 287 6.81 14.65 7.49
N THR A 288 6.35 14.18 8.65
CA THR A 288 6.36 14.92 9.93
C THR A 288 6.76 13.97 11.06
N ALA A 289 6.70 14.43 12.31
CA ALA A 289 6.92 13.56 13.47
C ALA A 289 5.87 12.44 13.60
N ARG A 290 4.69 12.61 12.98
CA ARG A 290 3.53 11.72 13.10
C ARG A 290 2.96 11.23 11.77
N SER A 291 3.55 11.60 10.65
CA SER A 291 3.04 11.18 9.34
C SER A 291 4.15 10.67 8.44
N TRP A 292 3.83 9.69 7.65
CA TRP A 292 4.73 9.04 6.73
C TRP A 292 4.02 8.68 5.42
N MET A 293 4.80 8.33 4.41
CA MET A 293 4.30 7.89 3.12
C MET A 293 5.19 6.79 2.55
N ILE A 294 4.56 5.81 1.92
CA ILE A 294 5.22 4.79 1.11
C ILE A 294 4.75 4.92 -0.33
N ALA A 295 5.67 4.73 -1.26
CA ALA A 295 5.37 4.53 -2.66
C ALA A 295 6.18 3.34 -3.18
N ALA A 296 5.49 2.36 -3.77
CA ALA A 296 6.11 1.17 -4.34
C ALA A 296 5.56 0.89 -5.72
N TRP A 297 6.41 0.31 -6.56
CA TRP A 297 6.08 -0.12 -7.90
C TRP A 297 6.63 -1.52 -8.12
N GLY A 298 5.87 -2.39 -8.79
CA GLY A 298 6.29 -3.73 -9.16
C GLY A 298 5.98 -4.00 -10.64
N ALA A 299 6.98 -4.49 -11.37
CA ALA A 299 6.79 -5.01 -12.72
C ALA A 299 6.96 -6.53 -12.71
N GLN A 300 6.09 -7.25 -13.40
CA GLN A 300 6.26 -8.68 -13.62
C GLN A 300 7.45 -8.89 -14.57
N ALA A 301 8.59 -9.33 -14.00
CA ALA A 301 9.82 -9.60 -14.74
C ALA A 301 9.83 -10.96 -15.40
N ALA A 302 9.10 -11.94 -14.83
CA ALA A 302 8.92 -13.28 -15.37
C ALA A 302 7.58 -13.85 -14.88
N GLY A 303 6.98 -14.73 -15.67
CA GLY A 303 5.74 -15.40 -15.28
C GLY A 303 5.37 -16.52 -16.24
N ARG A 304 4.41 -17.34 -15.85
CA ARG A 304 3.85 -18.38 -16.70
C ARG A 304 2.48 -18.80 -16.17
N ALA A 305 1.45 -18.61 -16.98
CA ALA A 305 0.16 -19.27 -16.79
C ALA A 305 0.25 -20.71 -17.30
N VAL A 306 -0.47 -21.63 -16.66
CA VAL A 306 -0.48 -23.06 -17.08
C VAL A 306 -1.26 -23.21 -18.39
N GLU A 307 -2.38 -22.51 -18.52
CA GLU A 307 -3.28 -22.66 -19.66
C GLU A 307 -2.93 -21.74 -20.84
N THR A 308 -2.22 -20.64 -20.60
CA THR A 308 -1.93 -19.63 -21.62
C THR A 308 -0.41 -19.49 -21.79
N PRO A 309 0.17 -19.94 -22.92
CA PRO A 309 1.59 -19.76 -23.18
C PRO A 309 1.99 -18.28 -23.25
N GLY A 310 3.07 -17.91 -22.59
CA GLY A 310 3.60 -16.54 -22.59
C GLY A 310 4.83 -16.40 -21.71
N ALA A 311 5.55 -15.29 -21.88
CA ALA A 311 6.69 -14.93 -21.04
C ALA A 311 6.29 -14.31 -19.69
N LEU A 312 5.01 -13.90 -19.57
CA LEU A 312 4.39 -13.35 -18.37
C LEU A 312 3.08 -14.08 -18.10
N ASP A 313 2.70 -14.16 -16.84
CA ASP A 313 1.37 -14.65 -16.43
C ASP A 313 0.42 -13.46 -16.22
N VAL A 314 -0.18 -13.00 -17.30
CA VAL A 314 -1.19 -11.91 -17.23
C VAL A 314 -2.62 -12.46 -17.15
N THR A 315 -2.79 -13.76 -17.09
CA THR A 315 -4.06 -14.44 -16.81
C THR A 315 -4.38 -14.36 -15.32
N ASN A 316 -3.48 -14.85 -14.48
CA ASN A 316 -3.68 -14.87 -13.03
C ASN A 316 -3.25 -13.56 -12.34
N PHE A 317 -2.31 -12.82 -12.93
CA PHE A 317 -1.74 -11.61 -12.35
C PHE A 317 -1.83 -10.42 -13.32
N THR A 318 -1.50 -9.23 -12.85
CA THR A 318 -1.31 -8.03 -13.67
C THR A 318 0.15 -7.89 -14.10
N ARG A 319 0.42 -7.14 -15.15
CA ARG A 319 1.78 -6.86 -15.61
C ARG A 319 2.53 -5.91 -14.67
N TYR A 320 1.82 -4.93 -14.12
CA TYR A 320 2.37 -3.93 -13.21
C TYR A 320 1.50 -3.81 -11.98
N GLN A 321 2.12 -3.47 -10.87
CA GLN A 321 1.45 -3.18 -9.62
C GLN A 321 2.04 -1.90 -9.02
N ALA A 322 1.22 -1.12 -8.33
CA ALA A 322 1.68 0.03 -7.58
C ALA A 322 0.97 0.07 -6.23
N LYS A 323 1.65 0.61 -5.24
CA LYS A 323 1.08 0.88 -3.91
C LYS A 323 1.49 2.27 -3.47
N ILE A 324 0.55 3.04 -2.97
CA ILE A 324 0.78 4.29 -2.26
C ILE A 324 0.04 4.16 -0.93
N GLN A 325 0.75 4.46 0.14
CA GLN A 325 0.23 4.39 1.51
C GLN A 325 0.63 5.66 2.25
N PHE A 326 -0.26 6.17 3.08
CA PHE A 326 -0.05 7.34 3.91
C PHE A 326 -0.59 7.05 5.30
N GLY A 327 0.21 7.27 6.33
CA GLY A 327 -0.15 7.08 7.72
C GLY A 327 -0.08 8.36 8.55
N LEU A 328 -0.94 8.42 9.56
CA LEU A 328 -1.02 9.50 10.54
C LEU A 328 -1.19 8.92 11.94
N GLU A 329 -0.14 9.03 12.75
CA GLU A 329 -0.10 8.66 14.18
C GLU A 329 -0.75 9.75 15.07
N PHE A 330 -1.42 9.39 16.17
CA PHE A 330 -2.05 10.36 17.10
C PHE A 330 -2.14 9.89 18.56
#